data_c6578e6bee645f18e669e6cee2056b3e
#
_entry.id   c6578e6bee645f18e669e6cee2056b3e
#
_cell.length_a   1.000
_cell.length_b   1.000
_cell.length_c   1.000
_cell.angle_alpha   90.00
_cell.angle_beta   90.00
_cell.angle_gamma   90.00
#
_symmetry.space_group_name_H-M   'P 1'
#
loop_
_entity.id
_entity.type
_entity.pdbx_description
1 polymer ?
#
loop_
_entity_poly.entity_id
_entity_poly.type
_entity_poly.pdbx_seq_one_letter_code
_entity_poly.pdbx_strand_id
1 'polypeptide(L)'
;MNIVEVDDLKQFKKLPIGIGTSAVCYRIDENTVAKLFYDFFCYDFDINNPIVRNQFELFSSLSNDTYKGPNQLIVKDGIIVGYLYPFIDGKTLHRVRNSITVDDIIMKYSKVIEDTKRISSFNFRLHDLHDKNILVNDSFRVIDLDRGYQENNSNEKGLLKYNMIDINRVIIHSLFHVDDKDSIVFYKDFLQELYDKCLYEDYRFLVDFLEQTEKETNLCKVKYKKIRKRINYRIDKTYY
;
A
#
# COMPACT_ATOMS: atom_id res chain seq x y z
N MET A 1 21.21 7.81 -4.80
CA MET A 1 20.88 7.24 -3.47
C MET A 1 22.14 6.90 -2.72
N ASN A 2 22.14 7.02 -1.37
CA ASN A 2 23.31 6.67 -0.56
C ASN A 2 23.45 5.15 -0.46
N ILE A 3 24.71 4.67 -0.42
CA ILE A 3 25.07 3.26 -0.32
C ILE A 3 25.75 3.04 1.03
N VAL A 4 25.40 1.97 1.72
CA VAL A 4 26.07 1.47 2.92
C VAL A 4 26.70 0.14 2.58
N GLU A 5 28.01 0.13 2.41
CA GLU A 5 28.76 -1.13 2.20
C GLU A 5 29.01 -1.80 3.54
N VAL A 6 28.85 -3.13 3.57
CA VAL A 6 28.99 -3.91 4.79
C VAL A 6 29.64 -5.27 4.52
N ASP A 7 30.44 -5.71 5.47
CA ASP A 7 31.02 -7.05 5.47
C ASP A 7 30.08 -8.08 6.13
N ASP A 8 29.28 -7.65 7.12
CA ASP A 8 28.37 -8.53 7.87
C ASP A 8 27.02 -7.84 8.10
N LEU A 9 25.95 -8.61 7.88
CA LEU A 9 24.55 -8.15 8.08
C LEU A 9 24.08 -8.23 9.53
N LYS A 10 24.88 -8.78 10.46
CA LYS A 10 24.49 -8.94 11.88
C LYS A 10 24.13 -7.61 12.54
N GLN A 11 24.83 -6.52 12.16
CA GLN A 11 24.57 -5.18 12.70
C GLN A 11 23.12 -4.70 12.47
N PHE A 12 22.44 -5.21 11.43
CA PHE A 12 21.05 -4.86 11.12
C PHE A 12 20.04 -5.84 11.72
N LYS A 13 20.45 -7.07 12.08
CA LYS A 13 19.57 -8.12 12.57
C LYS A 13 19.25 -7.93 14.07
N LYS A 14 18.63 -6.80 14.43
CA LYS A 14 18.27 -6.49 15.81
C LYS A 14 16.86 -7.01 16.14
N LEU A 15 15.84 -6.17 16.10
CA LEU A 15 14.46 -6.50 16.43
C LEU A 15 13.66 -6.77 15.15
N PRO A 16 13.28 -8.01 14.85
CA PRO A 16 12.44 -8.29 13.70
C PRO A 16 11.04 -7.73 13.93
N ILE A 17 10.55 -6.95 12.96
CA ILE A 17 9.21 -6.33 12.98
C ILE A 17 8.30 -6.83 11.87
N GLY A 18 8.85 -7.52 10.86
CA GLY A 18 8.11 -8.09 9.76
C GLY A 18 8.90 -9.17 9.04
N ILE A 19 8.20 -10.23 8.62
CA ILE A 19 8.75 -11.32 7.83
C ILE A 19 7.87 -11.45 6.58
N GLY A 20 8.50 -11.23 5.42
CA GLY A 20 7.86 -11.37 4.11
C GLY A 20 8.36 -12.60 3.36
N THR A 21 7.92 -12.74 2.11
CA THR A 21 8.33 -13.85 1.21
C THR A 21 9.74 -13.66 0.66
N SER A 22 10.20 -12.42 0.52
CA SER A 22 11.50 -12.06 -0.08
C SER A 22 12.51 -11.47 0.91
N ALA A 23 12.08 -11.06 2.09
CA ALA A 23 12.90 -10.30 3.02
C ALA A 23 12.41 -10.37 4.47
N VAL A 24 13.28 -10.00 5.39
CA VAL A 24 12.95 -9.73 6.79
C VAL A 24 13.21 -8.26 7.09
N CYS A 25 12.27 -7.60 7.77
CA CYS A 25 12.40 -6.23 8.24
C CYS A 25 12.82 -6.21 9.71
N TYR A 26 13.85 -5.44 10.02
CA TYR A 26 14.39 -5.27 11.37
C TYR A 26 14.36 -3.80 11.76
N ARG A 27 13.80 -3.50 12.93
CA ARG A 27 13.96 -2.17 13.51
C ARG A 27 15.36 -2.05 14.11
N ILE A 28 16.19 -1.16 13.56
CA ILE A 28 17.59 -0.99 13.99
C ILE A 28 17.77 0.12 15.01
N ASP A 29 16.93 1.15 14.96
CA ASP A 29 16.84 2.24 15.92
C ASP A 29 15.43 2.84 15.96
N GLU A 30 15.26 4.00 16.61
CA GLU A 30 13.96 4.65 16.75
C GLU A 30 13.36 5.10 15.41
N ASN A 31 14.20 5.42 14.43
CA ASN A 31 13.82 6.07 13.18
C ASN A 31 14.08 5.21 11.93
N THR A 32 14.69 4.03 12.08
CA THR A 32 15.21 3.28 10.94
C THR A 32 14.82 1.80 10.95
N VAL A 33 14.42 1.33 9.79
CA VAL A 33 14.16 -0.10 9.51
C VAL A 33 15.12 -0.57 8.43
N ALA A 34 15.76 -1.73 8.64
CA ALA A 34 16.47 -2.45 7.61
C ALA A 34 15.57 -3.55 7.04
N LYS A 35 15.32 -3.55 5.73
CA LYS A 35 14.76 -4.67 4.99
C LYS A 35 15.91 -5.44 4.35
N LEU A 36 16.15 -6.66 4.83
CA LEU A 36 17.21 -7.54 4.33
C LEU A 36 16.59 -8.64 3.48
N PHE A 37 17.02 -8.76 2.25
CA PHE A 37 16.57 -9.80 1.34
C PHE A 37 17.13 -11.16 1.76
N TYR A 38 16.39 -12.22 1.45
CA TYR A 38 16.94 -13.57 1.53
C TYR A 38 17.98 -13.78 0.42
N ASP A 39 19.01 -14.55 0.68
CA ASP A 39 20.16 -14.73 -0.22
C ASP A 39 19.73 -15.11 -1.65
N PHE A 40 18.74 -15.98 -1.79
CA PHE A 40 18.25 -16.43 -3.09
C PHE A 40 17.52 -15.35 -3.92
N PHE A 41 17.15 -14.21 -3.30
CA PHE A 41 16.59 -13.05 -4.01
C PHE A 41 17.64 -12.03 -4.45
N CYS A 42 18.88 -12.14 -3.96
CA CYS A 42 19.93 -11.16 -4.20
C CYS A 42 20.75 -11.40 -5.45
N TYR A 43 20.71 -12.61 -6.03
CA TYR A 43 21.62 -13.01 -7.10
C TYR A 43 21.65 -12.08 -8.32
N ASP A 44 20.53 -11.45 -8.65
CA ASP A 44 20.42 -10.56 -9.81
C ASP A 44 20.58 -9.08 -9.45
N PHE A 45 20.88 -8.75 -8.19
CA PHE A 45 20.93 -7.37 -7.68
C PHE A 45 22.34 -6.78 -7.63
N ASP A 46 23.12 -6.95 -8.72
CA ASP A 46 24.44 -6.34 -8.85
C ASP A 46 24.32 -4.81 -8.91
N ILE A 47 24.98 -4.11 -7.98
CA ILE A 47 24.99 -2.64 -7.89
C ILE A 47 25.63 -1.98 -9.13
N ASN A 48 26.52 -2.67 -9.83
CA ASN A 48 27.15 -2.19 -11.04
C ASN A 48 26.23 -2.34 -12.29
N ASN A 49 25.15 -3.11 -12.18
CA ASN A 49 24.13 -3.16 -13.24
C ASN A 49 23.31 -1.88 -13.24
N PRO A 50 23.40 -1.04 -14.29
CA PRO A 50 22.72 0.25 -14.30
C PRO A 50 21.17 0.13 -14.26
N ILE A 51 20.60 -0.97 -14.77
CA ILE A 51 19.16 -1.20 -14.74
C ILE A 51 18.70 -1.41 -13.28
N VAL A 52 19.41 -2.28 -12.56
CA VAL A 52 19.13 -2.58 -11.15
C VAL A 52 19.29 -1.32 -10.30
N ARG A 53 20.43 -0.63 -10.46
CA ARG A 53 20.71 0.61 -9.74
C ARG A 53 19.64 1.68 -9.99
N ASN A 54 19.26 1.92 -11.23
CA ASN A 54 18.25 2.91 -11.60
C ASN A 54 16.89 2.57 -11.01
N GLN A 55 16.52 1.29 -10.92
CA GLN A 55 15.28 0.85 -10.30
C GLN A 55 15.24 1.22 -8.80
N PHE A 56 16.31 0.95 -8.07
CA PHE A 56 16.38 1.30 -6.65
C PHE A 56 16.47 2.82 -6.41
N GLU A 57 17.16 3.56 -7.28
CA GLU A 57 17.19 5.03 -7.24
C GLU A 57 15.80 5.62 -7.48
N LEU A 58 15.02 5.02 -8.40
CA LEU A 58 13.63 5.39 -8.61
C LEU A 58 12.80 5.23 -7.34
N PHE A 59 12.90 4.09 -6.64
CA PHE A 59 12.15 3.87 -5.39
C PHE A 59 12.43 4.96 -4.34
N SER A 60 13.66 5.42 -4.24
CA SER A 60 14.01 6.52 -3.33
C SER A 60 13.35 7.84 -3.74
N SER A 61 13.32 8.13 -5.05
CA SER A 61 12.74 9.37 -5.58
C SER A 61 11.21 9.45 -5.44
N LEU A 62 10.55 8.30 -5.33
CA LEU A 62 9.11 8.21 -5.13
C LEU A 62 8.66 8.58 -3.71
N SER A 63 9.59 8.70 -2.75
CA SER A 63 9.25 8.97 -1.35
C SER A 63 8.52 10.30 -1.21
N ASN A 64 7.34 10.25 -0.59
CA ASN A 64 6.51 11.39 -0.23
C ASN A 64 5.73 11.09 1.06
N ASP A 65 4.68 11.83 1.36
CA ASP A 65 3.92 11.61 2.59
C ASP A 65 3.21 10.26 2.61
N THR A 66 2.61 9.85 1.53
CA THR A 66 1.89 8.56 1.41
C THR A 66 2.86 7.41 1.10
N TYR A 67 3.74 7.57 0.13
CA TYR A 67 4.62 6.52 -0.36
C TYR A 67 6.00 6.62 0.29
N LYS A 68 6.50 5.53 0.85
CA LYS A 68 7.78 5.49 1.53
C LYS A 68 8.76 4.60 0.79
N GLY A 69 9.69 5.23 0.12
CA GLY A 69 10.82 4.59 -0.53
C GLY A 69 12.02 4.43 0.41
N PRO A 70 13.03 3.67 0.00
CA PRO A 70 14.27 3.50 0.75
C PRO A 70 15.10 4.78 0.77
N ASN A 71 15.81 5.00 1.88
CA ASN A 71 16.76 6.10 2.02
C ASN A 71 18.17 5.72 1.55
N GLN A 72 18.56 4.46 1.77
CA GLN A 72 19.90 3.96 1.48
C GLN A 72 19.82 2.50 1.02
N LEU A 73 20.76 2.10 0.17
CA LEU A 73 20.99 0.70 -0.18
C LEU A 73 22.01 0.07 0.77
N ILE A 74 21.77 -1.19 1.11
CA ILE A 74 22.76 -2.03 1.81
C ILE A 74 23.40 -2.93 0.76
N VAL A 75 24.71 -2.80 0.62
CA VAL A 75 25.50 -3.56 -0.36
C VAL A 75 26.51 -4.43 0.37
N LYS A 76 26.63 -5.67 -0.06
CA LYS A 76 27.64 -6.60 0.40
C LYS A 76 28.26 -7.30 -0.81
N ASP A 77 29.58 -7.27 -0.91
CA ASP A 77 30.33 -7.91 -2.02
C ASP A 77 29.82 -7.46 -3.41
N GLY A 78 29.46 -6.18 -3.56
CA GLY A 78 28.91 -5.62 -4.81
C GLY A 78 27.45 -5.95 -5.08
N ILE A 79 26.77 -6.72 -4.23
CA ILE A 79 25.37 -7.12 -4.38
C ILE A 79 24.49 -6.31 -3.43
N ILE A 80 23.34 -5.83 -3.93
CA ILE A 80 22.32 -5.18 -3.10
C ILE A 80 21.63 -6.27 -2.28
N VAL A 81 21.85 -6.28 -0.98
CA VAL A 81 21.30 -7.27 -0.04
C VAL A 81 20.13 -6.74 0.78
N GLY A 82 19.79 -5.48 0.58
CA GLY A 82 18.68 -4.85 1.28
C GLY A 82 18.72 -3.33 1.20
N TYR A 83 17.88 -2.69 1.99
CA TYR A 83 17.85 -1.24 2.09
C TYR A 83 17.31 -0.74 3.44
N LEU A 84 17.62 0.52 3.74
CA LEU A 84 17.15 1.22 4.92
C LEU A 84 15.95 2.10 4.56
N TYR A 85 14.93 2.04 5.42
CA TYR A 85 13.73 2.89 5.37
C TYR A 85 13.61 3.74 6.64
N PRO A 86 12.87 4.84 6.58
CA PRO A 86 12.39 5.46 7.79
C PRO A 86 11.44 4.52 8.54
N PHE A 87 11.60 4.39 9.86
CA PHE A 87 10.60 3.73 10.68
C PHE A 87 9.30 4.55 10.69
N ILE A 88 8.19 3.89 10.47
CA ILE A 88 6.86 4.51 10.48
C ILE A 88 6.09 3.89 11.63
N ASP A 89 5.80 4.68 12.64
CA ASP A 89 4.90 4.26 13.71
C ASP A 89 3.47 4.21 13.17
N GLY A 90 2.90 3.03 13.16
CA GLY A 90 1.57 2.79 12.61
C GLY A 90 1.20 1.32 12.65
N LYS A 91 -0.09 1.05 12.56
CA LYS A 91 -0.62 -0.31 12.42
C LYS A 91 -1.01 -0.55 10.97
N THR A 92 -0.83 -1.76 10.47
CA THR A 92 -1.29 -2.09 9.12
C THR A 92 -2.81 -1.91 9.00
N LEU A 93 -3.29 -1.50 7.82
CA LEU A 93 -4.72 -1.39 7.52
C LEU A 93 -5.44 -2.71 7.85
N HIS A 94 -4.80 -3.84 7.58
CA HIS A 94 -5.29 -5.16 7.99
C HIS A 94 -5.63 -5.26 9.49
N ARG A 95 -4.80 -4.69 10.36
CA ARG A 95 -5.03 -4.73 11.82
C ARG A 95 -6.08 -3.74 12.29
N VAL A 96 -6.19 -2.58 11.65
CA VAL A 96 -7.13 -1.53 12.07
C VAL A 96 -8.45 -1.54 11.33
N ARG A 97 -8.60 -2.35 10.29
CA ARG A 97 -9.80 -2.39 9.41
C ARG A 97 -11.15 -2.49 10.15
N ASN A 98 -11.16 -3.03 11.36
CA ASN A 98 -12.36 -3.12 12.18
C ASN A 98 -12.60 -1.91 13.11
N SER A 99 -11.61 -1.04 13.25
CA SER A 99 -11.64 0.10 14.19
C SER A 99 -11.54 1.46 13.52
N ILE A 100 -11.15 1.51 12.24
CA ILE A 100 -11.10 2.75 11.47
C ILE A 100 -12.52 3.25 11.19
N THR A 101 -12.70 4.56 11.21
CA THR A 101 -14.00 5.19 10.91
C THR A 101 -14.05 5.66 9.45
N VAL A 102 -15.25 5.98 8.96
CA VAL A 102 -15.40 6.55 7.61
C VAL A 102 -14.72 7.90 7.53
N ASP A 103 -14.88 8.75 8.57
CA ASP A 103 -14.19 10.04 8.65
C ASP A 103 -12.68 9.92 8.55
N ASP A 104 -12.12 8.95 9.29
CA ASP A 104 -10.67 8.67 9.22
C ASP A 104 -10.22 8.33 7.80
N ILE A 105 -11.03 7.57 7.06
CA ILE A 105 -10.71 7.17 5.69
C ILE A 105 -10.79 8.39 4.77
N ILE A 106 -11.88 9.14 4.81
CA ILE A 106 -12.08 10.32 3.95
C ILE A 106 -10.95 11.33 4.18
N MET A 107 -10.66 11.63 5.44
CA MET A 107 -9.61 12.59 5.79
C MET A 107 -8.22 12.15 5.32
N LYS A 108 -7.89 10.86 5.49
CA LYS A 108 -6.57 10.32 5.09
C LYS A 108 -6.44 10.13 3.58
N TYR A 109 -7.56 9.91 2.89
CA TYR A 109 -7.57 9.57 1.47
C TYR A 109 -7.25 10.75 0.56
N SER A 110 -7.59 11.97 0.94
CA SER A 110 -7.30 13.17 0.13
C SER A 110 -5.80 13.32 -0.19
N LYS A 111 -4.95 13.02 0.80
CA LYS A 111 -3.49 13.07 0.62
C LYS A 111 -2.99 11.95 -0.28
N VAL A 112 -3.60 10.76 -0.22
CA VAL A 112 -3.26 9.64 -1.10
C VAL A 112 -3.45 10.02 -2.57
N ILE A 113 -4.55 10.71 -2.90
CA ILE A 113 -4.82 11.16 -4.28
C ILE A 113 -3.69 12.06 -4.79
N GLU A 114 -3.32 13.07 -4.01
CA GLU A 114 -2.28 14.03 -4.38
C GLU A 114 -0.93 13.33 -4.61
N ASP A 115 -0.53 12.49 -3.66
CA ASP A 115 0.74 11.79 -3.71
C ASP A 115 0.79 10.71 -4.81
N THR A 116 -0.37 10.09 -5.13
CA THR A 116 -0.47 9.13 -6.24
C THR A 116 -0.29 9.83 -7.60
N LYS A 117 -0.78 11.06 -7.75
CA LYS A 117 -0.48 11.87 -8.95
C LYS A 117 1.03 12.03 -9.13
N ARG A 118 1.74 12.33 -8.04
CA ARG A 118 3.19 12.51 -8.08
C ARG A 118 3.93 11.24 -8.50
N ILE A 119 3.64 10.07 -7.92
CA ILE A 119 4.32 8.83 -8.34
C ILE A 119 3.96 8.43 -9.77
N SER A 120 2.74 8.71 -10.22
CA SER A 120 2.31 8.45 -11.59
C SER A 120 3.06 9.32 -12.60
N SER A 121 3.43 10.56 -12.23
CA SER A 121 4.24 11.43 -13.10
C SER A 121 5.69 10.94 -13.32
N PHE A 122 6.18 10.03 -12.47
CA PHE A 122 7.43 9.30 -12.69
C PHE A 122 7.26 8.02 -13.53
N ASN A 123 6.10 7.82 -14.13
CA ASN A 123 5.73 6.60 -14.84
C ASN A 123 5.80 5.33 -13.96
N PHE A 124 5.59 5.49 -12.65
CA PHE A 124 5.65 4.38 -11.72
C PHE A 124 4.30 3.70 -11.54
N ARG A 125 4.25 2.40 -11.79
CA ARG A 125 3.11 1.55 -11.58
C ARG A 125 3.22 0.85 -10.23
N LEU A 126 2.22 1.05 -9.36
CA LEU A 126 2.08 0.27 -8.12
C LEU A 126 1.82 -1.20 -8.46
N HIS A 127 2.45 -2.08 -7.73
CA HIS A 127 2.25 -3.52 -7.83
C HIS A 127 2.33 -4.16 -6.45
N ASP A 128 1.69 -5.32 -6.29
CA ASP A 128 1.62 -6.07 -5.02
C ASP A 128 1.08 -5.24 -3.83
N LEU A 129 0.18 -4.31 -4.12
CA LEU A 129 -0.44 -3.49 -3.09
C LEU A 129 -1.54 -4.28 -2.36
N HIS A 130 -1.40 -4.40 -1.04
CA HIS A 130 -2.38 -5.06 -0.17
C HIS A 130 -2.43 -4.38 1.22
N ASP A 131 -3.42 -4.74 2.04
CA ASP A 131 -3.72 -4.09 3.31
C ASP A 131 -2.61 -4.20 4.38
N LYS A 132 -1.69 -5.16 4.24
CA LYS A 132 -0.51 -5.28 5.11
C LYS A 132 0.61 -4.32 4.70
N ASN A 133 0.59 -3.80 3.46
CA ASN A 133 1.55 -2.82 2.94
C ASN A 133 1.07 -1.37 3.10
N ILE A 134 -0.08 -1.16 3.74
CA ILE A 134 -0.57 0.17 4.12
C ILE A 134 -0.54 0.29 5.64
N LEU A 135 0.30 1.18 6.15
CA LEU A 135 0.31 1.58 7.56
C LEU A 135 -0.65 2.75 7.77
N VAL A 136 -1.35 2.70 8.88
CA VAL A 136 -2.34 3.71 9.29
C VAL A 136 -1.90 4.35 10.59
N ASN A 137 -1.68 5.64 10.53
CA ASN A 137 -1.51 6.55 11.66
C ASN A 137 -2.34 7.81 11.40
N ASP A 138 -1.74 9.00 11.42
CA ASP A 138 -2.41 10.26 11.03
C ASP A 138 -2.77 10.30 9.53
N SER A 139 -2.15 9.44 8.72
CA SER A 139 -2.40 9.28 7.29
C SER A 139 -2.22 7.82 6.87
N PHE A 140 -2.54 7.51 5.61
CA PHE A 140 -2.12 6.27 4.98
C PHE A 140 -0.66 6.37 4.53
N ARG A 141 0.14 5.35 4.85
CA ARG A 141 1.53 5.23 4.44
C ARG A 141 1.72 3.91 3.71
N VAL A 142 2.00 3.99 2.42
CA VAL A 142 2.28 2.81 1.59
C VAL A 142 3.76 2.49 1.69
N ILE A 143 4.04 1.26 2.06
CA ILE A 143 5.38 0.69 2.17
C ILE A 143 5.54 -0.45 1.16
N ASP A 144 6.76 -0.96 1.00
CA ASP A 144 7.03 -2.12 0.15
C ASP A 144 6.79 -1.87 -1.34
N LEU A 145 7.39 -0.78 -1.85
CA LEU A 145 7.26 -0.33 -3.25
C LEU A 145 8.12 -1.12 -4.23
N ASP A 146 8.98 -2.01 -3.77
CA ASP A 146 9.99 -2.72 -4.57
C ASP A 146 9.43 -3.74 -5.56
N ARG A 147 8.13 -4.01 -5.50
CA ARG A 147 7.41 -4.78 -6.53
C ARG A 147 6.82 -3.92 -7.64
N GLY A 148 6.78 -2.60 -7.46
CA GLY A 148 6.37 -1.68 -8.51
C GLY A 148 7.42 -1.59 -9.62
N TYR A 149 7.04 -1.04 -10.75
CA TYR A 149 7.92 -0.90 -11.91
C TYR A 149 7.64 0.38 -12.68
N GLN A 150 8.64 0.80 -13.45
CA GLN A 150 8.48 1.91 -14.38
C GLN A 150 7.82 1.44 -15.68
N GLU A 151 6.75 2.11 -16.08
CA GLU A 151 6.01 1.78 -17.30
C GLU A 151 6.36 2.74 -18.42
N ASN A 152 7.06 2.25 -19.44
CA ASN A 152 7.65 3.10 -20.48
C ASN A 152 6.64 3.60 -21.54
N ASN A 153 5.47 2.99 -21.67
CA ASN A 153 4.51 3.23 -22.77
C ASN A 153 3.15 3.76 -22.31
N SER A 154 2.96 4.04 -21.03
CA SER A 154 1.69 4.57 -20.53
C SER A 154 1.65 6.09 -20.59
N ASN A 155 0.46 6.64 -20.84
CA ASN A 155 0.27 8.06 -20.57
C ASN A 155 0.01 8.26 -19.06
N GLU A 156 0.45 9.38 -18.52
CA GLU A 156 0.35 9.72 -17.09
C GLU A 156 -1.09 9.59 -16.54
N LYS A 157 -2.10 9.99 -17.31
CA LYS A 157 -3.52 9.90 -16.90
C LYS A 157 -3.99 8.47 -16.78
N GLY A 158 -3.60 7.59 -17.71
CA GLY A 158 -3.91 6.17 -17.64
C GLY A 158 -3.24 5.51 -16.45
N LEU A 159 -1.99 5.83 -16.20
CA LEU A 159 -1.23 5.29 -15.09
C LEU A 159 -1.77 5.74 -13.73
N LEU A 160 -2.12 7.02 -13.60
CA LEU A 160 -2.80 7.54 -12.40
C LEU A 160 -4.10 6.76 -12.14
N LYS A 161 -4.91 6.55 -13.17
CA LYS A 161 -6.16 5.78 -13.03
C LYS A 161 -5.88 4.36 -12.50
N TYR A 162 -4.91 3.66 -13.06
CA TYR A 162 -4.56 2.31 -12.62
C TYR A 162 -4.04 2.27 -11.18
N ASN A 163 -3.16 3.20 -10.81
CA ASN A 163 -2.63 3.29 -9.46
C ASN A 163 -3.75 3.59 -8.45
N MET A 164 -4.69 4.48 -8.79
CA MET A 164 -5.84 4.79 -7.92
C MET A 164 -6.79 3.61 -7.80
N ILE A 165 -7.04 2.85 -8.87
CA ILE A 165 -7.83 1.62 -8.83
C ILE A 165 -7.23 0.62 -7.84
N ASP A 166 -5.91 0.43 -7.85
CA ASP A 166 -5.26 -0.50 -6.93
C ASP A 166 -5.39 -0.05 -5.47
N ILE A 167 -5.20 1.24 -5.18
CA ILE A 167 -5.43 1.81 -3.85
C ILE A 167 -6.89 1.60 -3.42
N ASN A 168 -7.84 1.99 -4.26
CA ASN A 168 -9.27 1.87 -3.96
C ASN A 168 -9.66 0.42 -3.69
N ARG A 169 -9.20 -0.50 -4.54
CA ARG A 169 -9.44 -1.93 -4.38
C ARG A 169 -8.95 -2.43 -3.02
N VAL A 170 -7.74 -2.09 -2.61
CA VAL A 170 -7.19 -2.54 -1.33
C VAL A 170 -7.98 -1.98 -0.16
N ILE A 171 -8.33 -0.70 -0.20
CA ILE A 171 -9.13 -0.07 0.85
C ILE A 171 -10.50 -0.73 0.94
N ILE A 172 -11.20 -0.91 -0.18
CA ILE A 172 -12.53 -1.54 -0.23
C ILE A 172 -12.44 -2.99 0.28
N HIS A 173 -11.52 -3.79 -0.23
CA HIS A 173 -11.35 -5.18 0.21
C HIS A 173 -11.07 -5.27 1.71
N SER A 174 -10.22 -4.40 2.24
CA SER A 174 -9.93 -4.37 3.67
C SER A 174 -11.15 -4.01 4.50
N LEU A 175 -11.92 -3.05 4.06
CA LEU A 175 -13.10 -2.57 4.77
C LEU A 175 -14.25 -3.58 4.73
N PHE A 176 -14.50 -4.21 3.60
CA PHE A 176 -15.57 -5.19 3.43
C PHE A 176 -15.16 -6.62 3.79
N HIS A 177 -13.89 -6.84 4.15
CA HIS A 177 -13.32 -8.18 4.42
C HIS A 177 -13.54 -9.17 3.27
N VAL A 178 -13.39 -8.71 2.06
CA VAL A 178 -13.42 -9.56 0.87
C VAL A 178 -12.04 -10.20 0.73
N ASP A 179 -11.70 -11.09 1.65
CA ASP A 179 -10.40 -11.77 1.66
C ASP A 179 -10.40 -13.02 0.75
N ASP A 180 -11.59 -13.56 0.41
CA ASP A 180 -11.74 -14.79 -0.36
C ASP A 180 -12.59 -14.59 -1.61
N LYS A 181 -12.18 -15.28 -2.70
CA LYS A 181 -12.98 -15.35 -3.93
C LYS A 181 -14.40 -15.87 -3.68
N ASP A 182 -14.57 -16.69 -2.66
CA ASP A 182 -15.87 -17.27 -2.29
C ASP A 182 -16.78 -16.29 -1.54
N SER A 183 -16.21 -15.33 -0.78
CA SER A 183 -16.97 -14.25 -0.14
C SER A 183 -17.59 -13.28 -1.16
N ILE A 184 -16.96 -13.13 -2.32
CA ILE A 184 -17.47 -12.28 -3.43
C ILE A 184 -18.82 -12.81 -3.95
N VAL A 185 -19.06 -14.10 -3.87
CA VAL A 185 -20.29 -14.72 -4.37
C VAL A 185 -21.53 -14.25 -3.58
N PHE A 186 -21.40 -14.02 -2.28
CA PHE A 186 -22.51 -13.58 -1.42
C PHE A 186 -22.86 -12.08 -1.54
N TYR A 187 -21.90 -11.26 -2.04
CA TYR A 187 -22.09 -9.81 -2.22
C TYR A 187 -22.09 -9.41 -3.70
N LYS A 188 -22.33 -10.37 -4.59
CA LYS A 188 -22.02 -10.32 -6.00
C LYS A 188 -22.51 -9.04 -6.69
N ASP A 189 -23.74 -8.62 -6.45
CA ASP A 189 -24.31 -7.51 -7.22
C ASP A 189 -23.87 -6.14 -6.69
N PHE A 190 -23.95 -5.89 -5.38
CA PHE A 190 -23.57 -4.61 -4.81
C PHE A 190 -22.06 -4.37 -4.82
N LEU A 191 -21.29 -5.38 -4.42
CA LEU A 191 -19.83 -5.27 -4.46
C LEU A 191 -19.29 -5.29 -5.89
N GLN A 192 -19.95 -6.00 -6.81
CA GLN A 192 -19.60 -5.98 -8.21
C GLN A 192 -19.86 -4.59 -8.80
N GLU A 193 -21.00 -3.98 -8.52
CA GLU A 193 -21.28 -2.60 -8.93
C GLU A 193 -20.27 -1.61 -8.34
N LEU A 194 -19.96 -1.72 -7.05
CA LEU A 194 -18.96 -0.91 -6.39
C LEU A 194 -17.56 -1.16 -6.97
N TYR A 195 -17.22 -2.42 -7.20
CA TYR A 195 -15.95 -2.84 -7.78
C TYR A 195 -15.81 -2.32 -9.21
N ASP A 196 -16.86 -2.47 -10.02
CA ASP A 196 -16.88 -1.99 -11.40
C ASP A 196 -16.79 -0.46 -11.47
N LYS A 197 -17.49 0.24 -10.60
CA LYS A 197 -17.37 1.69 -10.47
C LYS A 197 -15.93 2.11 -10.08
N CYS A 198 -15.31 1.45 -9.12
CA CYS A 198 -13.93 1.71 -8.76
C CYS A 198 -12.94 1.39 -9.89
N LEU A 199 -13.24 0.37 -10.71
CA LEU A 199 -12.39 -0.02 -11.83
C LEU A 199 -12.54 0.90 -13.05
N TYR A 200 -13.77 1.35 -13.36
CA TYR A 200 -14.08 1.99 -14.64
C TYR A 200 -14.44 3.46 -14.53
N GLU A 201 -14.81 3.95 -13.32
CA GLU A 201 -15.14 5.35 -13.09
C GLU A 201 -13.98 6.15 -12.47
N ASP A 202 -14.22 7.45 -12.25
CA ASP A 202 -13.27 8.35 -11.60
C ASP A 202 -12.88 7.81 -10.21
N TYR A 203 -11.59 7.83 -9.91
CA TYR A 203 -11.05 7.42 -8.61
C TYR A 203 -11.64 8.16 -7.40
N ARG A 204 -12.30 9.31 -7.62
CA ARG A 204 -13.05 10.04 -6.58
C ARG A 204 -14.28 9.29 -6.09
N PHE A 205 -14.76 8.30 -6.86
CA PHE A 205 -15.95 7.52 -6.52
C PHE A 205 -15.90 6.94 -5.11
N LEU A 206 -14.74 6.48 -4.63
CA LEU A 206 -14.63 5.95 -3.27
C LEU A 206 -14.96 7.01 -2.22
N VAL A 207 -14.46 8.24 -2.40
CA VAL A 207 -14.74 9.36 -1.48
C VAL A 207 -16.23 9.69 -1.51
N ASP A 208 -16.80 9.85 -2.71
CA ASP A 208 -18.23 10.16 -2.89
C ASP A 208 -19.12 9.07 -2.27
N PHE A 209 -18.75 7.79 -2.46
CA PHE A 209 -19.44 6.66 -1.86
C PHE A 209 -19.39 6.68 -0.33
N LEU A 210 -18.22 6.94 0.25
CA LEU A 210 -18.06 7.00 1.69
C LEU A 210 -18.85 8.20 2.28
N GLU A 211 -18.80 9.36 1.65
CA GLU A 211 -19.56 10.54 2.05
C GLU A 211 -21.08 10.33 1.94
N GLN A 212 -21.53 9.67 0.88
CA GLN A 212 -22.94 9.33 0.73
C GLN A 212 -23.39 8.34 1.79
N THR A 213 -22.58 7.31 2.04
CA THR A 213 -22.84 6.32 3.10
C THR A 213 -22.93 6.98 4.47
N GLU A 214 -22.09 7.97 4.74
CA GLU A 214 -22.13 8.76 5.96
C GLU A 214 -23.44 9.55 6.06
N LYS A 215 -23.82 10.31 5.04
CA LYS A 215 -25.05 11.10 5.00
C LYS A 215 -26.29 10.26 5.21
N GLU A 216 -26.39 9.11 4.55
CA GLU A 216 -27.54 8.21 4.64
C GLU A 216 -27.66 7.49 5.99
N THR A 217 -26.53 7.24 6.63
CA THR A 217 -26.50 6.40 7.84
C THR A 217 -26.31 7.17 9.12
N ASN A 218 -25.97 8.47 9.05
CA ASN A 218 -25.60 9.31 10.21
C ASN A 218 -24.47 8.66 11.05
N LEU A 219 -23.55 7.93 10.41
CA LEU A 219 -22.60 7.04 11.06
C LEU A 219 -21.14 7.51 10.97
N CYS A 220 -20.92 8.81 10.76
CA CYS A 220 -19.59 9.42 10.59
C CYS A 220 -18.55 8.99 11.64
N LYS A 221 -18.97 8.78 12.87
CA LYS A 221 -18.08 8.36 13.98
C LYS A 221 -18.20 6.88 14.33
N VAL A 222 -18.92 6.10 13.53
CA VAL A 222 -19.13 4.68 13.85
C VAL A 222 -18.06 3.82 13.20
N LYS A 223 -17.50 2.92 14.01
CA LYS A 223 -16.53 1.95 13.54
C LYS A 223 -17.10 1.17 12.36
N TYR A 224 -16.34 1.05 11.30
CA TYR A 224 -16.73 0.45 10.04
C TYR A 224 -17.41 -0.93 10.17
N LYS A 225 -17.04 -1.74 11.16
CA LYS A 225 -17.70 -2.99 11.49
C LYS A 225 -19.23 -2.89 11.68
N LYS A 226 -19.75 -1.72 12.14
CA LYS A 226 -21.19 -1.50 12.29
C LYS A 226 -21.85 -1.13 10.97
N ILE A 227 -21.16 -0.38 10.11
CA ILE A 227 -21.63 -0.06 8.76
C ILE A 227 -21.75 -1.35 7.95
N ARG A 228 -20.74 -2.19 7.96
CA ARG A 228 -20.76 -3.50 7.30
C ARG A 228 -21.96 -4.36 7.71
N LYS A 229 -22.25 -4.44 9.01
CA LYS A 229 -23.42 -5.18 9.50
C LYS A 229 -24.74 -4.63 8.97
N ARG A 230 -24.85 -3.31 8.76
CA ARG A 230 -26.07 -2.68 8.24
C ARG A 230 -26.20 -2.80 6.73
N ILE A 231 -25.09 -2.72 6.00
CA ILE A 231 -25.05 -2.99 4.56
C ILE A 231 -25.46 -4.44 4.30
N ASN A 232 -24.86 -5.39 5.01
CA ASN A 232 -25.24 -6.80 4.93
C ASN A 232 -26.71 -7.03 5.24
N TYR A 233 -27.25 -6.38 6.28
CA TYR A 233 -28.66 -6.49 6.65
C TYR A 233 -29.63 -5.91 5.58
N ARG A 234 -29.22 -4.85 4.85
CA ARG A 234 -30.00 -4.32 3.73
C ARG A 234 -29.98 -5.24 2.52
N ILE A 235 -28.84 -5.81 2.21
CA ILE A 235 -28.70 -6.80 1.12
C ILE A 235 -29.58 -8.02 1.41
N ASP A 236 -29.51 -8.59 2.61
CA ASP A 236 -30.34 -9.73 3.02
C ASP A 236 -31.85 -9.45 2.94
N LYS A 237 -32.30 -8.20 3.15
CA LYS A 237 -33.71 -7.83 3.04
C LYS A 237 -34.18 -7.52 1.62
N THR A 238 -33.29 -7.22 0.71
CA THR A 238 -33.65 -6.88 -0.69
C THR A 238 -33.77 -8.14 -1.54
N TYR A 239 -33.25 -9.27 -1.10
CA TYR A 239 -33.25 -10.55 -1.81
C TYR A 239 -34.17 -11.63 -1.19
N TYR A 240 -35.00 -11.27 -0.20
CA TYR A 240 -36.10 -12.08 0.36
C TYR A 240 -37.43 -11.30 0.29
#